data_a24ee9001fcd6bdda265c61de0317ab9
#
_entry.id   a24ee9001fcd6bdda265c61de0317ab9
#
_cell.length_a   1.000
_cell.length_b   1.000
_cell.length_c   1.000
_cell.angle_alpha   90.00
_cell.angle_beta   90.00
_cell.angle_gamma   90.00
#
_symmetry.space_group_name_H-M   'P 1'
#
loop_
_entity.id
_entity.type
_entity.pdbx_description
1 polymer ?
#
loop_
_entity_poly.entity_id
_entity_poly.type
_entity_poly.pdbx_seq_one_letter_code
_entity_poly.pdbx_strand_id
1 'polypeptide(L)'
;MFENQPKGLWALALANTGERFGYYTMLAVFLLYLQANFGFQTGVASTIYSTFLMMVYFLPIIGGIAADKFGFGKMVTTGIFIMFIGYLVLSLPLGKDSVAIAAMGISLILIALGTGLFKGNLQVMVGRLYDEPQFASNRDSGFSLFYMAINIGAMFAPTAAIKIMKWAQMSLGVSEADSYHFAFAVACASLILSIAIYYAFSSTYKHVLANETKAKSDDPAAKAEVKELSQAETKERIVCLCLVFAVVIFFWMAFHQNGNTLTLFARDFTQKTSEGLQSMAFDVTNLVACIFVVYGSFALAQSKTGKGKGIAFGVILAAIAFLFYKYTTLDSHVDIEAPIFQQFNPCYVVALTP
;
A
#
# COMPACT_ATOMS: atom_id res chain seq x y z
N MET A 1 -2.23 21.27 4.71
CA MET A 1 -2.44 19.93 4.14
C MET A 1 -3.62 19.17 4.79
N PHE A 2 -3.68 19.01 6.11
CA PHE A 2 -4.75 18.25 6.80
C PHE A 2 -6.08 19.01 6.96
N GLU A 3 -6.07 20.33 6.85
CA GLU A 3 -7.23 21.20 7.04
C GLU A 3 -8.15 21.19 5.81
N ASN A 4 -9.46 21.32 6.05
CA ASN A 4 -10.49 21.43 5.02
C ASN A 4 -10.49 20.28 4.00
N GLN A 5 -10.31 19.04 4.47
CA GLN A 5 -10.40 17.83 3.65
C GLN A 5 -11.80 17.21 3.75
N PRO A 6 -12.35 16.65 2.64
CA PRO A 6 -13.63 15.96 2.69
C PRO A 6 -13.55 14.71 3.59
N LYS A 7 -14.60 14.47 4.38
CA LYS A 7 -14.64 13.32 5.31
C LYS A 7 -14.46 11.98 4.59
N GLY A 8 -14.95 11.87 3.36
CA GLY A 8 -14.79 10.69 2.52
C GLY A 8 -13.34 10.33 2.21
N LEU A 9 -12.43 11.31 2.16
CA LEU A 9 -11.00 11.06 1.98
C LEU A 9 -10.45 10.12 3.05
N TRP A 10 -10.75 10.39 4.32
CA TRP A 10 -10.24 9.59 5.44
C TRP A 10 -10.77 8.17 5.42
N ALA A 11 -12.04 7.99 5.07
CA ALA A 11 -12.66 6.67 4.95
C ALA A 11 -12.00 5.85 3.82
N LEU A 12 -11.86 6.45 2.64
CA LEU A 12 -11.24 5.79 1.48
C LEU A 12 -9.74 5.55 1.69
N ALA A 13 -9.03 6.51 2.31
CA ALA A 13 -7.62 6.38 2.62
C ALA A 13 -7.35 5.26 3.65
N LEU A 14 -8.13 5.17 4.73
CA LEU A 14 -7.99 4.10 5.72
C LEU A 14 -8.34 2.73 5.16
N ALA A 15 -9.40 2.62 4.35
CA ALA A 15 -9.71 1.38 3.65
C ALA A 15 -8.56 0.96 2.72
N ASN A 16 -7.99 1.91 1.98
CA ASN A 16 -6.84 1.65 1.13
C ASN A 16 -5.58 1.27 1.92
N THR A 17 -5.35 1.90 3.09
CA THR A 17 -4.23 1.55 3.98
C THR A 17 -4.30 0.08 4.40
N GLY A 18 -5.48 -0.40 4.79
CA GLY A 18 -5.67 -1.80 5.18
C GLY A 18 -5.41 -2.77 4.02
N GLU A 19 -5.93 -2.46 2.85
CA GLU A 19 -5.70 -3.27 1.64
C GLU A 19 -4.22 -3.23 1.22
N ARG A 20 -3.59 -2.05 1.20
CA ARG A 20 -2.16 -1.92 0.87
C ARG A 20 -1.25 -2.58 1.89
N PHE A 21 -1.57 -2.49 3.19
CA PHE A 21 -0.85 -3.24 4.21
C PHE A 21 -0.85 -4.74 3.92
N GLY A 22 -2.02 -5.33 3.60
CA GLY A 22 -2.11 -6.74 3.22
C GLY A 22 -1.28 -7.08 1.97
N TYR A 23 -1.40 -6.26 0.94
CA TYR A 23 -0.65 -6.43 -0.30
C TYR A 23 0.87 -6.42 -0.05
N TYR A 24 1.38 -5.42 0.67
CA TYR A 24 2.82 -5.32 0.94
C TYR A 24 3.30 -6.36 1.97
N THR A 25 2.44 -6.82 2.88
CA THR A 25 2.76 -7.92 3.80
C THR A 25 3.05 -9.21 3.03
N MET A 26 2.20 -9.54 2.07
CA MET A 26 2.45 -10.68 1.18
C MET A 26 3.67 -10.44 0.30
N LEU A 27 3.74 -9.29 -0.37
CA LEU A 27 4.78 -9.00 -1.36
C LEU A 27 6.18 -9.00 -0.75
N ALA A 28 6.31 -8.54 0.51
CA ALA A 28 7.60 -8.48 1.21
C ALA A 28 8.28 -9.84 1.35
N VAL A 29 7.51 -10.90 1.48
CA VAL A 29 8.02 -12.26 1.72
C VAL A 29 7.76 -13.22 0.57
N PHE A 30 6.99 -12.81 -0.45
CA PHE A 30 6.51 -13.70 -1.50
C PHE A 30 7.64 -14.35 -2.31
N LEU A 31 8.68 -13.59 -2.65
CA LEU A 31 9.83 -14.13 -3.38
C LEU A 31 10.56 -15.23 -2.59
N LEU A 32 10.73 -15.01 -1.29
CA LEU A 32 11.36 -15.96 -0.38
C LEU A 32 10.48 -17.20 -0.16
N TYR A 33 9.15 -17.00 -0.07
CA TYR A 33 8.18 -18.10 -0.03
C TYR A 33 8.29 -19.04 -1.23
N LEU A 34 8.39 -18.50 -2.45
CA LEU A 34 8.52 -19.30 -3.66
C LEU A 34 9.75 -20.24 -3.61
N GLN A 35 10.85 -19.75 -3.03
CA GLN A 35 12.07 -20.52 -2.86
C GLN A 35 11.98 -21.51 -1.69
N ALA A 36 11.50 -21.07 -0.53
CA ALA A 36 11.44 -21.89 0.68
C ALA A 36 10.39 -23.01 0.59
N ASN A 37 9.21 -22.70 0.02
CA ASN A 37 8.12 -23.68 -0.06
C ASN A 37 8.23 -24.61 -1.27
N PHE A 38 8.49 -24.08 -2.46
CA PHE A 38 8.52 -24.88 -3.70
C PHE A 38 9.91 -25.24 -4.18
N GLY A 39 10.96 -24.74 -3.53
CA GLY A 39 12.35 -24.98 -3.95
C GLY A 39 12.69 -24.36 -5.32
N PHE A 40 11.96 -23.33 -5.75
CA PHE A 40 12.20 -22.71 -7.04
C PHE A 40 13.57 -22.01 -7.08
N GLN A 41 14.29 -22.21 -8.16
CA GLN A 41 15.51 -21.46 -8.41
C GLN A 41 15.22 -19.95 -8.52
N THR A 42 16.21 -19.12 -8.21
CA THR A 42 16.10 -17.66 -8.20
C THR A 42 15.46 -17.11 -9.48
N GLY A 43 15.88 -17.59 -10.66
CA GLY A 43 15.34 -17.14 -11.94
C GLY A 43 13.83 -17.42 -12.09
N VAL A 44 13.37 -18.62 -11.70
CA VAL A 44 11.95 -18.99 -11.75
C VAL A 44 11.13 -18.16 -10.75
N ALA A 45 11.60 -18.06 -9.51
CA ALA A 45 10.93 -17.27 -8.48
C ALA A 45 10.81 -15.78 -8.87
N SER A 46 11.89 -15.18 -9.39
CA SER A 46 11.88 -13.80 -9.88
C SER A 46 10.94 -13.61 -11.09
N THR A 47 10.86 -14.60 -11.98
CA THR A 47 9.94 -14.54 -13.12
C THR A 47 8.48 -14.57 -12.67
N ILE A 48 8.11 -15.45 -11.73
CA ILE A 48 6.75 -15.53 -11.16
C ILE A 48 6.42 -14.19 -10.47
N TYR A 49 7.33 -13.69 -9.64
CA TYR A 49 7.18 -12.41 -8.94
C TYR A 49 6.96 -11.25 -9.93
N SER A 50 7.78 -11.13 -10.94
CA SER A 50 7.70 -10.06 -11.94
C SER A 50 6.45 -10.17 -12.82
N THR A 51 6.03 -11.40 -13.19
CA THR A 51 4.80 -11.65 -13.94
C THR A 51 3.57 -11.25 -13.11
N PHE A 52 3.57 -11.57 -11.83
CA PHE A 52 2.52 -11.12 -10.90
C PHE A 52 2.44 -9.59 -10.85
N LEU A 53 3.58 -8.90 -10.69
CA LEU A 53 3.62 -7.44 -10.70
C LEU A 53 3.11 -6.87 -12.04
N MET A 54 3.53 -7.43 -13.16
CA MET A 54 3.05 -7.03 -14.48
C MET A 54 1.51 -7.09 -14.54
N MET A 55 0.90 -8.18 -14.08
CA MET A 55 -0.56 -8.31 -14.03
C MET A 55 -1.20 -7.25 -13.12
N VAL A 56 -0.66 -7.02 -11.92
CA VAL A 56 -1.16 -6.02 -10.95
C VAL A 56 -1.18 -4.60 -11.52
N TYR A 57 -0.23 -4.28 -12.41
CA TYR A 57 -0.15 -2.94 -13.02
C TYR A 57 -0.87 -2.84 -14.37
N PHE A 58 -1.07 -3.95 -15.06
CA PHE A 58 -1.80 -3.97 -16.34
C PHE A 58 -3.32 -4.05 -16.15
N LEU A 59 -3.80 -4.90 -15.23
CA LEU A 59 -5.23 -5.15 -15.02
C LEU A 59 -6.05 -3.93 -14.58
N PRO A 60 -5.51 -2.87 -13.93
CA PRO A 60 -6.24 -1.64 -13.68
C PRO A 60 -6.80 -0.95 -14.93
N ILE A 61 -6.19 -1.15 -16.11
CA ILE A 61 -6.73 -0.63 -17.38
C ILE A 61 -8.08 -1.30 -17.66
N ILE A 62 -8.14 -2.63 -17.53
CA ILE A 62 -9.38 -3.40 -17.69
C ILE A 62 -10.38 -3.05 -16.59
N GLY A 63 -9.88 -2.88 -15.35
CA GLY A 63 -10.70 -2.47 -14.20
C GLY A 63 -11.34 -1.11 -14.38
N GLY A 64 -10.66 -0.13 -15.00
CA GLY A 64 -11.20 1.17 -15.34
C GLY A 64 -12.31 1.08 -16.39
N ILE A 65 -12.07 0.36 -17.50
CA ILE A 65 -13.08 0.12 -18.55
C ILE A 65 -14.34 -0.56 -17.96
N ALA A 66 -14.15 -1.53 -17.07
CA ALA A 66 -15.26 -2.18 -16.39
C ALA A 66 -16.03 -1.21 -15.47
N ALA A 67 -15.31 -0.33 -14.76
CA ALA A 67 -15.92 0.65 -13.87
C ALA A 67 -16.71 1.71 -14.63
N ASP A 68 -16.26 2.12 -15.79
CA ASP A 68 -17.02 3.04 -16.66
C ASP A 68 -18.38 2.43 -17.07
N LYS A 69 -18.44 1.10 -17.21
CA LYS A 69 -19.68 0.40 -17.58
C LYS A 69 -20.56 0.06 -16.36
N PHE A 70 -19.96 -0.46 -15.30
CA PHE A 70 -20.71 -1.05 -14.18
C PHE A 70 -20.73 -0.15 -12.92
N GLY A 71 -19.90 0.88 -12.86
CA GLY A 71 -19.79 1.81 -11.74
C GLY A 71 -18.57 1.55 -10.85
N PHE A 72 -17.91 2.63 -10.41
CA PHE A 72 -16.67 2.56 -9.62
C PHE A 72 -16.87 1.87 -8.27
N GLY A 73 -17.94 2.19 -7.55
CA GLY A 73 -18.21 1.58 -6.24
C GLY A 73 -18.42 0.07 -6.31
N LYS A 74 -19.10 -0.42 -7.35
CA LYS A 74 -19.31 -1.86 -7.57
C LYS A 74 -17.98 -2.54 -7.90
N MET A 75 -17.14 -1.93 -8.72
CA MET A 75 -15.85 -2.50 -9.09
C MET A 75 -14.88 -2.54 -7.90
N VAL A 76 -14.85 -1.50 -7.08
CA VAL A 76 -14.09 -1.49 -5.82
C VAL A 76 -14.53 -2.63 -4.91
N THR A 77 -15.83 -2.80 -4.70
CA THR A 77 -16.40 -3.88 -3.88
C THR A 77 -16.04 -5.25 -4.45
N THR A 78 -16.30 -5.48 -5.74
CA THR A 78 -15.99 -6.76 -6.39
C THR A 78 -14.49 -7.06 -6.31
N GLY A 79 -13.65 -6.04 -6.54
CA GLY A 79 -12.19 -6.18 -6.49
C GLY A 79 -11.69 -6.65 -5.13
N ILE A 80 -12.16 -6.04 -4.05
CA ILE A 80 -11.70 -6.40 -2.71
C ILE A 80 -12.16 -7.81 -2.29
N PHE A 81 -13.35 -8.26 -2.72
CA PHE A 81 -13.80 -9.63 -2.47
C PHE A 81 -13.00 -10.66 -3.28
N ILE A 82 -12.68 -10.38 -4.54
CA ILE A 82 -11.84 -11.26 -5.35
C ILE A 82 -10.43 -11.37 -4.75
N MET A 83 -9.83 -10.25 -4.32
CA MET A 83 -8.55 -10.26 -3.61
C MET A 83 -8.61 -11.08 -2.34
N PHE A 84 -9.69 -10.93 -1.55
CA PHE A 84 -9.87 -11.68 -0.32
C PHE A 84 -9.83 -13.19 -0.57
N ILE A 85 -10.54 -13.70 -1.59
CA ILE A 85 -10.51 -15.11 -1.96
C ILE A 85 -9.08 -15.52 -2.36
N GLY A 86 -8.39 -14.71 -3.14
CA GLY A 86 -7.00 -14.96 -3.52
C GLY A 86 -6.06 -15.10 -2.32
N TYR A 87 -6.11 -14.15 -1.37
CA TYR A 87 -5.30 -14.24 -0.15
C TYR A 87 -5.72 -15.38 0.76
N LEU A 88 -7.01 -15.69 0.84
CA LEU A 88 -7.50 -16.82 1.62
C LEU A 88 -6.92 -18.13 1.10
N VAL A 89 -6.97 -18.38 -0.21
CA VAL A 89 -6.38 -19.57 -0.81
C VAL A 89 -4.86 -19.61 -0.60
N LEU A 90 -4.17 -18.46 -0.75
CA LEU A 90 -2.73 -18.38 -0.54
C LEU A 90 -2.33 -18.63 0.93
N SER A 91 -3.21 -18.33 1.88
CA SER A 91 -2.97 -18.55 3.31
C SER A 91 -3.14 -20.02 3.76
N LEU A 92 -3.67 -20.89 2.88
CA LEU A 92 -3.82 -22.30 3.20
C LEU A 92 -2.52 -23.06 2.94
N PRO A 93 -2.04 -23.88 3.90
CA PRO A 93 -0.85 -24.70 3.72
C PRO A 93 -1.17 -25.94 2.88
N LEU A 94 -1.29 -25.77 1.56
CA LEU A 94 -1.70 -26.83 0.61
C LEU A 94 -0.55 -27.77 0.23
N GLY A 95 0.64 -27.59 0.80
CA GLY A 95 1.81 -28.44 0.51
C GLY A 95 2.69 -27.88 -0.59
N LYS A 96 3.37 -28.79 -1.33
CA LYS A 96 4.45 -28.43 -2.27
C LYS A 96 4.28 -29.08 -3.66
N ASP A 97 3.19 -29.79 -3.85
CA ASP A 97 2.90 -30.55 -5.07
C ASP A 97 2.34 -29.65 -6.20
N SER A 98 2.02 -30.27 -7.31
CA SER A 98 1.45 -29.58 -8.48
C SER A 98 0.11 -28.89 -8.18
N VAL A 99 -0.68 -29.45 -7.25
CA VAL A 99 -1.96 -28.83 -6.83
C VAL A 99 -1.71 -27.56 -6.06
N ALA A 100 -0.73 -27.55 -5.13
CA ALA A 100 -0.33 -26.36 -4.38
C ALA A 100 0.23 -25.27 -5.32
N ILE A 101 1.03 -25.64 -6.32
CA ILE A 101 1.54 -24.69 -7.34
C ILE A 101 0.38 -24.10 -8.16
N ALA A 102 -0.59 -24.92 -8.58
CA ALA A 102 -1.75 -24.43 -9.31
C ALA A 102 -2.62 -23.51 -8.45
N ALA A 103 -2.86 -23.86 -7.18
CA ALA A 103 -3.60 -23.03 -6.23
C ALA A 103 -2.90 -21.69 -6.00
N MET A 104 -1.58 -21.68 -5.83
CA MET A 104 -0.78 -20.46 -5.74
C MET A 104 -0.94 -19.60 -7.01
N GLY A 105 -0.83 -20.19 -8.19
CA GLY A 105 -1.01 -19.48 -9.46
C GLY A 105 -2.41 -18.86 -9.60
N ILE A 106 -3.47 -19.60 -9.25
CA ILE A 106 -4.85 -19.09 -9.22
C ILE A 106 -4.97 -17.93 -8.22
N SER A 107 -4.40 -18.06 -7.03
CA SER A 107 -4.39 -17.02 -6.02
C SER A 107 -3.77 -15.72 -6.54
N LEU A 108 -2.63 -15.80 -7.23
CA LEU A 108 -1.95 -14.63 -7.81
C LEU A 108 -2.82 -13.95 -8.88
N ILE A 109 -3.50 -14.73 -9.72
CA ILE A 109 -4.42 -14.18 -10.72
C ILE A 109 -5.60 -13.49 -10.04
N LEU A 110 -6.19 -14.10 -9.02
CA LEU A 110 -7.29 -13.49 -8.27
C LEU A 110 -6.86 -12.19 -7.56
N ILE A 111 -5.69 -12.18 -6.92
CA ILE A 111 -5.15 -10.99 -6.26
C ILE A 111 -4.88 -9.88 -7.29
N ALA A 112 -4.27 -10.21 -8.42
CA ALA A 112 -3.97 -9.25 -9.47
C ALA A 112 -5.26 -8.67 -10.10
N LEU A 113 -6.24 -9.53 -10.41
CA LEU A 113 -7.54 -9.12 -10.95
C LEU A 113 -8.29 -8.23 -9.96
N GLY A 114 -8.38 -8.66 -8.70
CA GLY A 114 -9.02 -7.88 -7.65
C GLY A 114 -8.35 -6.53 -7.44
N THR A 115 -7.02 -6.48 -7.41
CA THR A 115 -6.25 -5.23 -7.34
C THR A 115 -6.54 -4.33 -8.56
N GLY A 116 -6.65 -4.90 -9.75
CA GLY A 116 -7.00 -4.16 -10.96
C GLY A 116 -8.38 -3.49 -10.87
N LEU A 117 -9.36 -4.19 -10.32
CA LEU A 117 -10.70 -3.63 -10.11
C LEU A 117 -10.78 -2.62 -8.95
N PHE A 118 -9.91 -2.74 -7.95
CA PHE A 118 -9.94 -1.93 -6.74
C PHE A 118 -9.12 -0.64 -6.87
N LYS A 119 -7.83 -0.77 -7.19
CA LYS A 119 -6.82 0.28 -7.01
C LYS A 119 -7.12 1.56 -7.78
N GLY A 120 -7.30 1.47 -9.10
CA GLY A 120 -7.56 2.64 -9.95
C GLY A 120 -8.91 3.29 -9.64
N ASN A 121 -9.92 2.48 -9.44
CA ASN A 121 -11.29 2.92 -9.21
C ASN A 121 -11.46 3.63 -7.85
N LEU A 122 -10.76 3.19 -6.82
CA LEU A 122 -10.75 3.88 -5.53
C LEU A 122 -10.12 5.27 -5.65
N GLN A 123 -9.04 5.41 -6.44
CA GLN A 123 -8.40 6.71 -6.69
C GLN A 123 -9.33 7.68 -7.44
N VAL A 124 -10.11 7.17 -8.40
CA VAL A 124 -11.14 7.98 -9.09
C VAL A 124 -12.20 8.46 -8.09
N MET A 125 -12.66 7.60 -7.19
CA MET A 125 -13.61 8.00 -6.13
C MET A 125 -13.02 9.10 -5.23
N VAL A 126 -11.75 9.01 -4.85
CA VAL A 126 -11.06 10.08 -4.11
C VAL A 126 -11.04 11.37 -4.92
N GLY A 127 -10.68 11.31 -6.20
CA GLY A 127 -10.67 12.48 -7.08
C GLY A 127 -12.02 13.20 -7.13
N ARG A 128 -13.12 12.44 -7.22
CA ARG A 128 -14.48 12.97 -7.27
C ARG A 128 -14.96 13.66 -5.99
N LEU A 129 -14.35 13.36 -4.83
CA LEU A 129 -14.64 14.10 -3.59
C LEU A 129 -14.24 15.57 -3.70
N TYR A 130 -13.33 15.91 -4.62
CA TYR A 130 -12.83 17.26 -4.87
C TYR A 130 -13.52 17.95 -6.05
N ASP A 131 -14.53 17.35 -6.65
CA ASP A 131 -15.37 18.00 -7.66
C ASP A 131 -16.33 19.02 -7.00
N GLU A 132 -16.53 18.93 -5.67
CA GLU A 132 -17.25 19.94 -4.90
C GLU A 132 -16.41 21.23 -4.81
N PRO A 133 -16.96 22.41 -5.16
CA PRO A 133 -16.18 23.68 -5.25
C PRO A 133 -15.43 24.04 -3.97
N GLN A 134 -15.99 23.70 -2.79
CA GLN A 134 -15.41 23.98 -1.49
C GLN A 134 -14.11 23.20 -1.21
N PHE A 135 -13.89 22.06 -1.89
CA PHE A 135 -12.72 21.21 -1.70
C PHE A 135 -11.76 21.24 -2.90
N ALA A 136 -12.17 21.80 -4.04
CA ALA A 136 -11.42 21.75 -5.30
C ALA A 136 -9.96 22.24 -5.17
N SER A 137 -9.72 23.31 -4.38
CA SER A 137 -8.37 23.84 -4.15
C SER A 137 -7.45 22.93 -3.34
N ASN A 138 -8.01 21.93 -2.64
CA ASN A 138 -7.26 21.01 -1.79
C ASN A 138 -7.01 19.64 -2.45
N ARG A 139 -7.34 19.47 -3.74
CA ARG A 139 -7.24 18.21 -4.46
C ARG A 139 -5.84 17.60 -4.41
N ASP A 140 -4.81 18.38 -4.68
CA ASP A 140 -3.42 17.90 -4.71
C ASP A 140 -2.95 17.47 -3.31
N SER A 141 -3.28 18.24 -2.29
CA SER A 141 -2.97 17.87 -0.91
C SER A 141 -3.75 16.63 -0.45
N GLY A 142 -4.98 16.44 -0.96
CA GLY A 142 -5.76 15.23 -0.71
C GLY A 142 -5.16 13.98 -1.32
N PHE A 143 -4.68 14.06 -2.57
CA PHE A 143 -3.96 12.95 -3.18
C PHE A 143 -2.62 12.66 -2.48
N SER A 144 -1.92 13.68 -2.00
CA SER A 144 -0.71 13.50 -1.20
C SER A 144 -1.00 12.75 0.12
N LEU A 145 -2.08 13.12 0.82
CA LEU A 145 -2.55 12.43 2.03
C LEU A 145 -2.96 10.97 1.74
N PHE A 146 -3.66 10.76 0.63
CA PHE A 146 -4.04 9.42 0.19
C PHE A 146 -2.81 8.55 -0.12
N TYR A 147 -1.80 9.12 -0.78
CA TYR A 147 -0.54 8.44 -1.06
C TYR A 147 0.28 8.16 0.21
N MET A 148 0.31 9.09 1.15
CA MET A 148 0.91 8.90 2.46
C MET A 148 0.27 7.72 3.21
N ALA A 149 -1.07 7.62 3.18
CA ALA A 149 -1.80 6.51 3.80
C ALA A 149 -1.41 5.14 3.23
N ILE A 150 -1.17 5.03 1.91
CA ILE A 150 -0.61 3.84 1.27
C ILE A 150 0.74 3.47 1.89
N ASN A 151 1.62 4.45 2.03
CA ASN A 151 2.99 4.24 2.52
C ASN A 151 3.03 3.94 4.02
N ILE A 152 2.07 4.42 4.81
CA ILE A 152 1.90 3.98 6.20
C ILE A 152 1.66 2.46 6.24
N GLY A 153 0.73 1.95 5.44
CA GLY A 153 0.50 0.50 5.34
C GLY A 153 1.76 -0.26 4.90
N ALA A 154 2.44 0.23 3.87
CA ALA A 154 3.65 -0.39 3.33
C ALA A 154 4.82 -0.43 4.33
N MET A 155 4.98 0.59 5.17
CA MET A 155 6.04 0.70 6.18
C MET A 155 5.93 -0.38 7.26
N PHE A 156 4.72 -0.68 7.71
CA PHE A 156 4.50 -1.70 8.76
C PHE A 156 4.49 -3.13 8.22
N ALA A 157 4.24 -3.32 6.94
CA ALA A 157 3.99 -4.62 6.31
C ALA A 157 5.15 -5.62 6.45
N PRO A 158 6.43 -5.29 6.16
CA PRO A 158 7.53 -6.24 6.32
C PRO A 158 7.72 -6.68 7.77
N THR A 159 7.66 -5.74 8.72
CA THR A 159 7.76 -6.05 10.15
C THR A 159 6.62 -6.96 10.62
N ALA A 160 5.39 -6.73 10.16
CA ALA A 160 4.24 -7.57 10.50
C ALA A 160 4.42 -9.00 9.95
N ALA A 161 4.85 -9.14 8.68
CA ALA A 161 5.13 -10.42 8.07
C ALA A 161 6.17 -11.22 8.87
N ILE A 162 7.32 -10.62 9.16
CA ILE A 162 8.40 -11.29 9.89
C ILE A 162 7.97 -11.67 11.31
N LYS A 163 7.32 -10.76 12.05
CA LYS A 163 6.90 -11.04 13.43
C LYS A 163 5.88 -12.16 13.50
N ILE A 164 4.90 -12.22 12.61
CA ILE A 164 3.90 -13.30 12.60
C ILE A 164 4.52 -14.64 12.21
N MET A 165 5.45 -14.66 11.24
CA MET A 165 6.18 -15.86 10.86
C MET A 165 7.02 -16.40 12.02
N LYS A 166 7.82 -15.54 12.69
CA LYS A 166 8.61 -15.94 13.87
C LYS A 166 7.73 -16.43 15.03
N TRP A 167 6.61 -15.76 15.26
CA TRP A 167 5.64 -16.21 16.27
C TRP A 167 5.09 -17.61 15.93
N ALA A 168 4.72 -17.86 14.68
CA ALA A 168 4.20 -19.16 14.26
C ALA A 168 5.26 -20.26 14.41
N GLN A 169 6.50 -20.00 14.03
CA GLN A 169 7.61 -20.95 14.21
C GLN A 169 7.87 -21.26 15.70
N MET A 170 7.94 -20.23 16.57
CA MET A 170 8.28 -20.40 17.97
C MET A 170 7.11 -20.95 18.81
N SER A 171 5.87 -20.49 18.56
CA SER A 171 4.71 -20.82 19.40
C SER A 171 3.91 -22.01 18.90
N LEU A 172 3.89 -22.25 17.59
CA LEU A 172 3.14 -23.35 16.97
C LEU A 172 4.05 -24.46 16.45
N GLY A 173 5.37 -24.24 16.44
CA GLY A 173 6.35 -25.25 15.97
C GLY A 173 6.28 -25.53 14.47
N VAL A 174 5.71 -24.63 13.68
CA VAL A 174 5.61 -24.81 12.22
C VAL A 174 6.97 -24.62 11.54
N SER A 175 7.15 -25.24 10.38
CA SER A 175 8.37 -25.06 9.60
C SER A 175 8.50 -23.62 9.08
N GLU A 176 9.71 -23.22 8.69
CA GLU A 176 9.92 -21.92 8.02
C GLU A 176 9.01 -21.79 6.79
N ALA A 177 8.95 -22.81 5.95
CA ALA A 177 8.12 -22.82 4.74
C ALA A 177 6.63 -22.63 5.05
N ASP A 178 6.11 -23.27 6.08
CA ASP A 178 4.69 -23.16 6.46
C ASP A 178 4.40 -21.83 7.16
N SER A 179 5.40 -21.18 7.76
CA SER A 179 5.22 -19.91 8.45
C SER A 179 4.80 -18.76 7.53
N TYR A 180 5.14 -18.82 6.24
CA TYR A 180 4.72 -17.82 5.24
C TYR A 180 3.20 -17.73 5.10
N HIS A 181 2.48 -18.85 5.26
CA HIS A 181 1.01 -18.86 5.21
C HIS A 181 0.37 -17.99 6.29
N PHE A 182 1.04 -17.83 7.44
CA PHE A 182 0.59 -16.90 8.50
C PHE A 182 0.74 -15.43 8.07
N ALA A 183 1.79 -15.07 7.33
CA ALA A 183 1.91 -13.73 6.77
C ALA A 183 0.79 -13.47 5.74
N PHE A 184 0.44 -14.45 4.92
CA PHE A 184 -0.68 -14.35 3.97
C PHE A 184 -2.04 -14.30 4.71
N ALA A 185 -2.19 -14.98 5.83
CA ALA A 185 -3.38 -14.88 6.68
C ALA A 185 -3.53 -13.47 7.30
N VAL A 186 -2.43 -12.82 7.67
CA VAL A 186 -2.44 -11.40 8.11
C VAL A 186 -2.89 -10.50 6.96
N ALA A 187 -2.44 -10.73 5.72
CA ALA A 187 -2.92 -10.01 4.56
C ALA A 187 -4.43 -10.21 4.34
N CYS A 188 -4.93 -11.43 4.51
CA CYS A 188 -6.35 -11.74 4.44
C CYS A 188 -7.15 -11.00 5.53
N ALA A 189 -6.69 -11.01 6.78
CA ALA A 189 -7.32 -10.32 7.90
C ALA A 189 -7.36 -8.79 7.69
N SER A 190 -6.31 -8.21 7.12
CA SER A 190 -6.27 -6.78 6.82
C SER A 190 -7.30 -6.36 5.78
N LEU A 191 -7.63 -7.24 4.82
CA LEU A 191 -8.72 -6.99 3.87
C LEU A 191 -10.09 -7.00 4.54
N ILE A 192 -10.32 -7.86 5.53
CA ILE A 192 -11.57 -7.84 6.32
C ILE A 192 -11.72 -6.47 6.99
N LEU A 193 -10.65 -5.96 7.60
CA LEU A 193 -10.65 -4.63 8.20
C LEU A 193 -10.89 -3.54 7.15
N SER A 194 -10.26 -3.63 6.00
CA SER A 194 -10.45 -2.71 4.88
C SER A 194 -11.92 -2.69 4.40
N ILE A 195 -12.54 -3.87 4.22
CA ILE A 195 -13.94 -4.02 3.86
C ILE A 195 -14.84 -3.39 4.94
N ALA A 196 -14.58 -3.70 6.21
CA ALA A 196 -15.35 -3.16 7.33
C ALA A 196 -15.31 -1.62 7.36
N ILE A 197 -14.12 -1.01 7.22
CA ILE A 197 -13.95 0.44 7.16
C ILE A 197 -14.68 1.02 5.94
N TYR A 198 -14.51 0.41 4.75
CA TYR A 198 -15.15 0.87 3.52
C TYR A 198 -16.67 0.95 3.68
N TYR A 199 -17.33 -0.08 4.21
CA TYR A 199 -18.78 -0.08 4.39
C TYR A 199 -19.25 0.75 5.59
N ALA A 200 -18.56 0.70 6.74
CA ALA A 200 -18.95 1.44 7.94
C ALA A 200 -18.99 2.95 7.71
N PHE A 201 -18.06 3.48 6.93
CA PHE A 201 -17.96 4.91 6.62
C PHE A 201 -18.54 5.27 5.25
N SER A 202 -19.30 4.39 4.62
CA SER A 202 -19.87 4.61 3.29
C SER A 202 -20.72 5.87 3.17
N SER A 203 -21.37 6.31 4.26
CA SER A 203 -22.16 7.55 4.29
C SER A 203 -21.36 8.81 3.93
N THR A 204 -20.04 8.79 4.15
CA THR A 204 -19.16 9.95 3.91
C THR A 204 -18.80 10.17 2.43
N TYR A 205 -19.01 9.16 1.56
CA TYR A 205 -18.68 9.22 0.14
C TYR A 205 -19.77 8.67 -0.80
N LYS A 206 -20.93 8.23 -0.29
CA LYS A 206 -22.05 7.73 -1.13
C LYS A 206 -22.55 8.75 -2.15
N HIS A 207 -22.48 10.04 -1.86
CA HIS A 207 -22.88 11.11 -2.79
C HIS A 207 -22.06 11.07 -4.09
N VAL A 208 -20.78 10.70 -4.02
CA VAL A 208 -19.91 10.55 -5.20
C VAL A 208 -20.39 9.42 -6.12
N LEU A 209 -20.92 8.33 -5.54
CA LEU A 209 -21.49 7.20 -6.29
C LEU A 209 -22.86 7.53 -6.87
N ALA A 210 -23.68 8.32 -6.17
CA ALA A 210 -25.01 8.74 -6.64
C ALA A 210 -24.89 9.68 -7.86
N ASN A 211 -23.92 10.58 -7.89
CA ASN A 211 -23.65 11.46 -9.01
C ASN A 211 -23.21 10.67 -10.26
N GLU A 212 -22.53 9.55 -10.09
CA GLU A 212 -22.20 8.64 -11.18
C GLU A 212 -23.44 8.08 -11.89
N THR A 213 -24.44 7.68 -11.13
CA THR A 213 -25.70 7.15 -11.66
C THR A 213 -26.49 8.23 -12.42
N LYS A 214 -26.44 9.48 -11.95
CA LYS A 214 -27.06 10.63 -12.64
C LYS A 214 -26.34 11.01 -13.94
N ALA A 215 -25.02 11.00 -13.96
CA ALA A 215 -24.23 11.29 -15.15
C ALA A 215 -24.40 10.26 -16.27
N LYS A 216 -24.83 9.04 -15.93
CA LYS A 216 -25.17 7.96 -16.88
C LYS A 216 -26.66 7.95 -17.27
N SER A 217 -27.50 8.78 -16.64
CA SER A 217 -28.89 8.95 -17.09
C SER A 217 -28.90 9.70 -18.43
N ASP A 218 -29.82 9.31 -19.33
CA ASP A 218 -29.98 9.95 -20.65
C ASP A 218 -30.59 11.38 -20.56
N ASP A 219 -30.40 12.08 -19.44
CA ASP A 219 -30.87 13.43 -19.25
C ASP A 219 -30.06 14.39 -20.15
N PRO A 220 -30.71 15.07 -21.09
CA PRO A 220 -30.05 16.01 -22.00
C PRO A 220 -29.32 17.17 -21.28
N ALA A 221 -29.81 17.55 -20.08
CA ALA A 221 -29.19 18.60 -19.27
C ALA A 221 -27.84 18.16 -18.66
N ALA A 222 -27.71 16.89 -18.27
CA ALA A 222 -26.48 16.33 -17.77
C ALA A 222 -25.41 16.16 -18.86
N LYS A 223 -25.83 15.89 -20.11
CA LYS A 223 -24.94 15.81 -21.29
C LYS A 223 -24.41 17.18 -21.72
N ALA A 224 -25.12 18.25 -21.49
CA ALA A 224 -24.73 19.62 -21.87
C ALA A 224 -23.61 20.21 -20.98
N GLU A 225 -23.40 19.68 -19.77
CA GLU A 225 -22.34 20.11 -18.84
C GLU A 225 -20.96 19.47 -19.12
N VAL A 226 -20.92 18.38 -19.88
CA VAL A 226 -19.66 17.73 -20.26
C VAL A 226 -19.12 18.40 -21.51
N LYS A 227 -18.18 19.33 -21.34
CA LYS A 227 -17.46 19.93 -22.45
C LYS A 227 -16.68 18.83 -23.19
N GLU A 228 -17.21 18.38 -24.33
CA GLU A 228 -16.50 17.44 -25.18
C GLU A 228 -15.20 18.08 -25.65
N LEU A 229 -14.07 17.43 -25.39
CA LEU A 229 -12.77 17.86 -25.87
C LEU A 229 -12.72 17.68 -27.39
N SER A 230 -12.13 18.64 -28.08
CA SER A 230 -11.85 18.48 -29.50
C SER A 230 -10.89 17.30 -29.76
N GLN A 231 -10.92 16.72 -30.96
CA GLN A 231 -10.00 15.63 -31.30
C GLN A 231 -8.54 16.05 -31.19
N ALA A 232 -8.21 17.33 -31.47
CA ALA A 232 -6.87 17.86 -31.33
C ALA A 232 -6.42 17.90 -29.86
N GLU A 233 -7.24 18.45 -28.97
CA GLU A 233 -6.96 18.49 -27.52
C GLU A 233 -6.83 17.08 -26.93
N THR A 234 -7.68 16.13 -27.36
CA THR A 234 -7.61 14.73 -26.95
C THR A 234 -6.28 14.10 -27.37
N LYS A 235 -5.85 14.33 -28.62
CA LYS A 235 -4.58 13.84 -29.15
C LYS A 235 -3.39 14.43 -28.38
N GLU A 236 -3.37 15.72 -28.10
CA GLU A 236 -2.31 16.38 -27.34
C GLU A 236 -2.18 15.80 -25.93
N ARG A 237 -3.31 15.60 -25.24
CA ARG A 237 -3.33 14.97 -23.90
C ARG A 237 -2.82 13.53 -23.92
N ILE A 238 -3.20 12.73 -24.92
CA ILE A 238 -2.71 11.36 -25.09
C ILE A 238 -1.20 11.35 -25.34
N VAL A 239 -0.70 12.22 -26.23
CA VAL A 239 0.75 12.32 -26.50
C VAL A 239 1.51 12.73 -25.25
N CYS A 240 1.03 13.74 -24.52
CA CYS A 240 1.65 14.17 -23.26
C CYS A 240 1.69 13.02 -22.23
N LEU A 241 0.59 12.28 -22.08
CA LEU A 241 0.51 11.12 -21.19
C LEU A 241 1.49 10.02 -21.60
N CYS A 242 1.61 9.72 -22.88
CA CYS A 242 2.56 8.73 -23.39
C CYS A 242 4.02 9.15 -23.14
N LEU A 243 4.35 10.44 -23.29
CA LEU A 243 5.70 10.95 -22.96
C LEU A 243 6.01 10.83 -21.48
N VAL A 244 5.05 11.16 -20.60
CA VAL A 244 5.20 10.96 -19.16
C VAL A 244 5.41 9.48 -18.83
N PHE A 245 4.63 8.58 -19.43
CA PHE A 245 4.80 7.14 -19.19
C PHE A 245 6.16 6.63 -19.67
N ALA A 246 6.66 7.13 -20.80
CA ALA A 246 7.98 6.74 -21.29
C ALA A 246 9.12 7.07 -20.30
N VAL A 247 9.03 8.20 -19.60
CA VAL A 247 10.00 8.57 -18.55
C VAL A 247 9.78 7.74 -17.28
N VAL A 248 8.53 7.57 -16.90
CA VAL A 248 8.17 6.90 -15.63
C VAL A 248 8.45 5.40 -15.66
N ILE A 249 8.53 4.76 -16.83
CA ILE A 249 8.94 3.34 -16.98
C ILE A 249 10.30 3.09 -16.29
N PHE A 250 11.30 3.93 -16.52
CA PHE A 250 12.64 3.74 -15.95
C PHE A 250 12.64 3.86 -14.42
N PHE A 251 11.84 4.79 -13.88
CA PHE A 251 11.67 4.92 -12.44
C PHE A 251 11.06 3.65 -11.83
N TRP A 252 9.96 3.15 -12.39
CA TRP A 252 9.29 1.97 -11.85
C TRP A 252 10.12 0.69 -12.04
N MET A 253 10.88 0.60 -13.12
CA MET A 253 11.81 -0.50 -13.33
C MET A 253 12.86 -0.58 -12.22
N ALA A 254 13.42 0.56 -11.80
CA ALA A 254 14.34 0.64 -10.68
C ALA A 254 13.64 0.40 -9.33
N PHE A 255 12.47 1.02 -9.11
CA PHE A 255 11.71 0.93 -7.86
C PHE A 255 11.32 -0.51 -7.50
N HIS A 256 10.86 -1.29 -8.49
CA HIS A 256 10.42 -2.66 -8.25
C HIS A 256 11.54 -3.66 -7.97
N GLN A 257 12.81 -3.26 -8.15
CA GLN A 257 13.93 -4.08 -7.68
C GLN A 257 13.94 -4.22 -6.14
N ASN A 258 13.29 -3.32 -5.42
CA ASN A 258 13.23 -3.35 -3.95
C ASN A 258 12.68 -4.69 -3.41
N GLY A 259 11.59 -5.21 -3.98
CA GLY A 259 10.98 -6.47 -3.56
C GLY A 259 11.56 -7.73 -4.24
N ASN A 260 12.41 -7.57 -5.25
CA ASN A 260 13.02 -8.66 -6.01
C ASN A 260 14.54 -8.70 -5.78
N THR A 261 15.31 -8.08 -6.65
CA THR A 261 16.78 -8.15 -6.65
C THR A 261 17.39 -7.65 -5.35
N LEU A 262 16.89 -6.53 -4.81
CA LEU A 262 17.44 -5.97 -3.57
C LEU A 262 17.10 -6.83 -2.34
N THR A 263 15.96 -7.51 -2.31
CA THR A 263 15.63 -8.46 -1.25
C THR A 263 16.57 -9.68 -1.29
N LEU A 264 16.85 -10.21 -2.48
CA LEU A 264 17.83 -11.30 -2.64
C LEU A 264 19.23 -10.84 -2.26
N PHE A 265 19.64 -9.66 -2.70
CA PHE A 265 20.92 -9.07 -2.31
C PHE A 265 21.04 -8.90 -0.80
N ALA A 266 19.99 -8.39 -0.16
CA ALA A 266 19.97 -8.25 1.29
C ALA A 266 20.06 -9.61 2.00
N ARG A 267 19.41 -10.64 1.47
CA ARG A 267 19.50 -12.00 2.01
C ARG A 267 20.90 -12.59 1.85
N ASP A 268 21.53 -12.43 0.70
CA ASP A 268 22.74 -13.21 0.35
C ASP A 268 24.03 -12.47 0.66
N PHE A 269 24.03 -11.12 0.65
CA PHE A 269 25.26 -10.30 0.68
C PHE A 269 25.31 -9.27 1.82
N THR A 270 24.26 -9.14 2.67
CA THR A 270 24.30 -8.23 3.81
C THR A 270 24.47 -8.98 5.13
N GLN A 271 24.90 -8.27 6.17
CA GLN A 271 24.99 -8.80 7.52
C GLN A 271 23.61 -9.20 8.02
N LYS A 272 23.55 -10.32 8.75
CA LYS A 272 22.31 -10.87 9.34
C LYS A 272 22.01 -10.30 10.72
N THR A 273 22.98 -9.61 11.31
CA THR A 273 22.88 -8.99 12.63
C THR A 273 23.38 -7.57 12.59
N SER A 274 22.85 -6.73 13.47
CA SER A 274 23.28 -5.35 13.67
C SER A 274 23.51 -5.08 15.14
N GLU A 275 24.38 -4.13 15.46
CA GLU A 275 24.77 -3.75 16.80
C GLU A 275 24.63 -2.24 17.03
N GLY A 276 24.45 -1.84 18.27
CA GLY A 276 24.43 -0.45 18.69
C GLY A 276 23.40 0.43 17.97
N LEU A 277 23.72 1.68 17.72
CA LEU A 277 22.81 2.68 17.14
C LEU A 277 22.23 2.25 15.78
N GLN A 278 22.98 1.51 14.98
CA GLN A 278 22.55 1.04 13.67
C GLN A 278 21.32 0.12 13.78
N SER A 279 21.22 -0.68 14.83
CA SER A 279 20.08 -1.58 15.08
C SER A 279 18.76 -0.84 15.24
N MET A 280 18.80 0.41 15.70
CA MET A 280 17.62 1.25 15.86
C MET A 280 16.84 1.45 14.55
N ALA A 281 17.52 1.45 13.42
CA ALA A 281 16.91 1.63 12.11
C ALA A 281 16.03 0.45 11.67
N PHE A 282 16.24 -0.74 12.20
CA PHE A 282 15.53 -1.96 11.81
C PHE A 282 14.25 -2.20 12.62
N ASP A 283 13.97 -1.40 13.64
CA ASP A 283 12.70 -1.43 14.38
C ASP A 283 11.75 -0.33 13.83
N VAL A 284 10.61 -0.76 13.28
CA VAL A 284 9.60 0.14 12.71
C VAL A 284 9.08 1.17 13.74
N THR A 285 9.06 0.84 15.03
CA THR A 285 8.61 1.78 16.08
C THR A 285 9.57 2.96 16.23
N ASN A 286 10.87 2.73 16.03
CA ASN A 286 11.88 3.79 16.01
C ASN A 286 11.72 4.69 14.77
N LEU A 287 11.42 4.09 13.61
CA LEU A 287 11.13 4.86 12.39
C LEU A 287 9.90 5.75 12.57
N VAL A 288 8.85 5.25 13.22
CA VAL A 288 7.67 6.06 13.59
C VAL A 288 8.05 7.22 14.49
N ALA A 289 8.88 6.99 15.51
CA ALA A 289 9.35 8.07 16.39
C ALA A 289 10.17 9.12 15.61
N CYS A 290 11.00 8.70 14.66
CA CYS A 290 11.71 9.62 13.76
C CYS A 290 10.74 10.46 12.92
N ILE A 291 9.66 9.88 12.40
CA ILE A 291 8.61 10.60 11.68
C ILE A 291 7.99 11.67 12.57
N PHE A 292 7.69 11.35 13.84
CA PHE A 292 7.15 12.34 14.79
C PHE A 292 8.14 13.48 15.09
N VAL A 293 9.46 13.21 15.13
CA VAL A 293 10.47 14.26 15.24
C VAL A 293 10.44 15.18 14.02
N VAL A 294 10.36 14.61 12.81
CA VAL A 294 10.28 15.38 11.57
C VAL A 294 9.01 16.24 11.55
N TYR A 295 7.85 15.66 11.80
CA TYR A 295 6.57 16.37 11.79
C TYR A 295 6.49 17.44 12.91
N GLY A 296 6.99 17.12 14.09
CA GLY A 296 7.10 18.07 15.18
C GLY A 296 8.00 19.26 14.81
N SER A 297 9.11 19.01 14.10
CA SER A 297 10.02 20.06 13.64
C SER A 297 9.36 20.96 12.60
N PHE A 298 8.65 20.41 11.62
CA PHE A 298 7.87 21.19 10.67
C PHE A 298 6.76 21.99 11.37
N ALA A 299 6.02 21.35 12.28
CA ALA A 299 4.97 22.02 13.04
C ALA A 299 5.53 23.16 13.92
N LEU A 300 6.71 22.97 14.52
CA LEU A 300 7.39 24.01 15.32
C LEU A 300 7.78 25.21 14.47
N ALA A 301 8.29 24.96 13.25
CA ALA A 301 8.69 26.01 12.31
C ALA A 301 7.48 26.78 11.75
N GLN A 302 6.38 26.08 11.42
CA GLN A 302 5.21 26.66 10.75
C GLN A 302 4.19 27.26 11.73
N SER A 303 4.18 26.87 13.00
CA SER A 303 3.18 27.32 13.97
C SER A 303 3.33 28.81 14.30
N LYS A 304 2.23 29.55 14.18
CA LYS A 304 2.13 30.96 14.52
C LYS A 304 1.75 31.19 15.98
N THR A 305 1.30 30.16 16.70
CA THR A 305 0.81 30.30 18.09
C THR A 305 1.78 29.68 19.09
N GLY A 306 1.93 30.31 20.26
CA GLY A 306 2.77 29.80 21.36
C GLY A 306 2.31 28.37 21.80
N LYS A 307 0.98 28.14 21.86
CA LYS A 307 0.42 26.86 22.20
C LYS A 307 0.80 25.77 21.16
N GLY A 308 0.71 26.09 19.87
CA GLY A 308 1.11 25.17 18.80
C GLY A 308 2.61 24.83 18.86
N LYS A 309 3.46 25.81 19.08
CA LYS A 309 4.92 25.59 19.28
C LYS A 309 5.19 24.71 20.50
N GLY A 310 4.49 24.96 21.63
CA GLY A 310 4.62 24.12 22.83
C GLY A 310 4.23 22.67 22.61
N ILE A 311 3.12 22.41 21.90
CA ILE A 311 2.69 21.05 21.56
C ILE A 311 3.73 20.36 20.63
N ALA A 312 4.17 21.06 19.59
CA ALA A 312 5.15 20.52 18.65
C ALA A 312 6.48 20.18 19.37
N PHE A 313 6.96 21.05 20.25
CA PHE A 313 8.16 20.81 21.05
C PHE A 313 7.97 19.61 22.00
N GLY A 314 6.79 19.51 22.65
CA GLY A 314 6.45 18.36 23.50
C GLY A 314 6.47 17.02 22.74
N VAL A 315 5.94 17.00 21.51
CA VAL A 315 5.96 15.80 20.63
C VAL A 315 7.41 15.42 20.29
N ILE A 316 8.25 16.39 19.94
CA ILE A 316 9.68 16.13 19.65
C ILE A 316 10.37 15.53 20.87
N LEU A 317 10.19 16.13 22.05
CA LEU A 317 10.81 15.63 23.28
C LEU A 317 10.35 14.22 23.62
N ALA A 318 9.05 13.94 23.50
CA ALA A 318 8.50 12.61 23.76
C ALA A 318 9.07 11.57 22.80
N ALA A 319 9.18 11.91 21.51
CA ALA A 319 9.76 11.01 20.50
C ALA A 319 11.25 10.77 20.75
N ILE A 320 12.03 11.79 21.09
CA ILE A 320 13.46 11.66 21.43
C ILE A 320 13.63 10.82 22.72
N ALA A 321 12.81 11.05 23.73
CA ALA A 321 12.85 10.28 24.98
C ALA A 321 12.53 8.78 24.72
N PHE A 322 11.55 8.51 23.83
CA PHE A 322 11.25 7.16 23.40
C PHE A 322 12.44 6.49 22.68
N LEU A 323 13.08 7.21 21.75
CA LEU A 323 14.25 6.70 21.03
C LEU A 323 15.43 6.45 22.00
N PHE A 324 15.64 7.36 22.96
CA PHE A 324 16.66 7.16 23.99
C PHE A 324 16.38 5.93 24.85
N TYR A 325 15.13 5.76 25.32
CA TYR A 325 14.70 4.56 26.04
C TYR A 325 14.95 3.29 25.23
N LYS A 326 14.53 3.27 23.96
CA LYS A 326 14.77 2.12 23.06
C LYS A 326 16.25 1.81 22.86
N TYR A 327 17.08 2.85 22.80
CA TYR A 327 18.53 2.68 22.69
C TYR A 327 19.15 2.08 23.97
N THR A 328 18.71 2.51 25.15
CA THR A 328 19.23 1.97 26.43
C THR A 328 18.75 0.57 26.73
N THR A 329 17.67 0.12 26.11
CA THR A 329 17.09 -1.22 26.26
C THR A 329 17.37 -2.13 25.04
N LEU A 330 18.28 -1.70 24.16
CA LEU A 330 18.61 -2.43 22.95
C LEU A 330 19.40 -3.69 23.27
N ASP A 331 19.04 -4.81 22.66
CA ASP A 331 19.84 -6.03 22.70
C ASP A 331 21.21 -5.81 22.05
N SER A 332 22.23 -6.50 22.55
CA SER A 332 23.61 -6.38 22.01
C SER A 332 23.67 -6.74 20.54
N HIS A 333 22.83 -7.66 20.09
CA HIS A 333 22.74 -8.11 18.70
C HIS A 333 21.26 -8.17 18.31
N VAL A 334 20.93 -7.58 17.17
CA VAL A 334 19.58 -7.58 16.59
C VAL A 334 19.61 -8.29 15.25
N ASP A 335 18.80 -9.34 15.08
CA ASP A 335 18.67 -10.07 13.83
C ASP A 335 18.00 -9.20 12.76
N ILE A 336 18.57 -9.20 11.55
CA ILE A 336 18.07 -8.47 10.40
C ILE A 336 17.60 -9.47 9.34
N GLU A 337 16.30 -9.46 9.09
CA GLU A 337 15.69 -10.22 8.01
C GLU A 337 15.64 -9.38 6.73
N ALA A 338 15.93 -9.99 5.59
CA ALA A 338 16.00 -9.28 4.30
C ALA A 338 14.76 -8.44 3.95
N PRO A 339 13.52 -8.87 4.21
CA PRO A 339 12.34 -8.05 3.93
C PRO A 339 12.27 -6.73 4.70
N ILE A 340 12.95 -6.62 5.86
CA ILE A 340 12.93 -5.41 6.71
C ILE A 340 13.47 -4.18 5.95
N PHE A 341 14.42 -4.37 5.04
CA PHE A 341 14.94 -3.26 4.24
C PHE A 341 13.86 -2.55 3.40
N GLN A 342 12.77 -3.24 3.06
CA GLN A 342 11.68 -2.66 2.27
C GLN A 342 10.87 -1.60 3.02
N GLN A 343 10.99 -1.49 4.36
CA GLN A 343 10.28 -0.48 5.16
C GLN A 343 10.87 0.93 5.03
N PHE A 344 12.13 1.07 4.61
CA PHE A 344 12.80 2.39 4.57
C PHE A 344 12.20 3.33 3.54
N ASN A 345 11.93 2.86 2.33
CA ASN A 345 11.35 3.71 1.28
C ASN A 345 9.98 4.29 1.71
N PRO A 346 8.99 3.49 2.16
CA PRO A 346 7.74 4.02 2.69
C PRO A 346 7.92 4.97 3.88
N CYS A 347 8.90 4.68 4.76
CA CYS A 347 9.20 5.57 5.89
C CYS A 347 9.61 6.96 5.41
N TYR A 348 10.53 7.05 4.44
CA TYR A 348 10.94 8.35 3.87
C TYR A 348 9.79 9.06 3.17
N VAL A 349 8.95 8.34 2.44
CA VAL A 349 7.76 8.94 1.81
C VAL A 349 6.84 9.53 2.87
N VAL A 350 6.52 8.79 3.94
CA VAL A 350 5.67 9.30 5.04
C VAL A 350 6.32 10.51 5.72
N ALA A 351 7.62 10.46 6.02
CA ALA A 351 8.32 11.53 6.70
C ALA A 351 8.38 12.83 5.90
N LEU A 352 8.49 12.76 4.56
CA LEU A 352 8.75 13.89 3.69
C LEU A 352 7.50 14.39 2.93
N THR A 353 6.33 13.76 3.10
CA THR A 353 5.08 14.18 2.43
C THR A 353 4.55 15.54 2.91
N PRO A 354 4.63 15.94 4.19
CA PRO A 354 4.22 17.28 4.61
C PRO A 354 5.19 18.31 4.06
#